data_69f30fc1f18f5385305aeaa53d590ab9
#
_entry.id   69f30fc1f18f5385305aeaa53d590ab9
#
_cell.length_a   1.000
_cell.length_b   1.000
_cell.length_c   1.000
_cell.angle_alpha   90.00
_cell.angle_beta   90.00
_cell.angle_gamma   90.00
#
_symmetry.space_group_name_H-M   'P 1'
#
loop_
_entity.id
_entity.type
_entity.pdbx_description
1 polymer ?
#
loop_
_entity_poly.entity_id
_entity_poly.type
_entity_poly.pdbx_seq_one_letter_code
_entity_poly.pdbx_strand_id
1 'polypeptide(L)'
;SLHDALPIYGTKNFIFQEGPVFANIMLADEINRASPKTQSALLEAMQERRVTVMGETHALPSPFFVLATQNPIELEGTFPLPEAQLDRFLFKINVNRTPADVLARIVLNREMGVEPEISPVLNAQELQELMQMARNVAIPEVVADYIGRLVNATHPGESEASGEIG
;
A
#
# COMPACT_ATOMS: atom_id res chain seq x y z
N SER A 1 11.08 5.75 -12.54
CA SER A 1 11.04 6.77 -13.60
C SER A 1 10.48 6.14 -14.87
N LEU A 2 9.40 6.70 -15.44
CA LEU A 2 8.77 6.27 -16.70
C LEU A 2 9.59 6.66 -17.94
N HIS A 3 10.91 6.93 -17.81
CA HIS A 3 11.73 7.52 -18.86
C HIS A 3 12.77 6.61 -19.48
N ASP A 4 12.78 5.31 -19.17
CA ASP A 4 13.80 4.40 -19.70
C ASP A 4 13.34 3.62 -20.95
N ALA A 5 12.69 4.34 -21.89
CA ALA A 5 12.54 3.82 -23.25
C ALA A 5 13.74 4.28 -24.08
N LEU A 6 14.70 3.41 -24.33
CA LEU A 6 15.84 3.69 -25.20
C LEU A 6 15.40 3.60 -26.68
N PRO A 7 15.71 4.60 -27.53
CA PRO A 7 15.42 4.54 -28.95
C PRO A 7 16.39 3.58 -29.65
N ILE A 8 15.86 2.60 -30.39
CA ILE A 8 16.66 1.77 -31.28
C ILE A 8 16.92 2.55 -32.56
N TYR A 9 18.18 2.64 -32.97
CA TYR A 9 18.61 3.30 -34.20
C TYR A 9 17.90 2.70 -35.43
N GLY A 10 17.09 3.52 -36.11
CA GLY A 10 16.46 3.16 -37.40
C GLY A 10 14.94 3.22 -37.44
N THR A 11 14.23 2.88 -36.39
CA THR A 11 12.79 3.07 -36.21
C THR A 11 12.56 3.55 -34.79
N LYS A 12 11.86 4.69 -34.61
CA LYS A 12 11.49 5.21 -33.29
C LYS A 12 10.41 4.33 -32.65
N ASN A 13 10.71 3.07 -32.41
CA ASN A 13 9.81 2.17 -31.67
C ASN A 13 10.22 2.24 -30.20
N PHE A 14 9.26 2.66 -29.35
CA PHE A 14 9.43 2.55 -27.93
C PHE A 14 9.19 1.10 -27.52
N ILE A 15 10.10 0.53 -26.76
CA ILE A 15 9.93 -0.79 -26.14
C ILE A 15 9.50 -0.56 -24.70
N PHE A 16 8.38 -1.16 -24.32
CA PHE A 16 7.94 -1.17 -22.94
C PHE A 16 8.90 -2.02 -22.10
N GLN A 17 9.40 -1.45 -21.01
CA GLN A 17 10.18 -2.14 -20.00
C GLN A 17 9.45 -2.07 -18.67
N GLU A 18 9.26 -3.20 -18.01
CA GLU A 18 8.62 -3.29 -16.71
C GLU A 18 9.41 -2.49 -15.66
N GLY A 19 8.72 -1.59 -14.98
CA GLY A 19 9.28 -0.81 -13.87
C GLY A 19 8.97 -1.44 -12.51
N PRO A 20 9.36 -0.78 -11.39
CA PRO A 20 9.21 -1.31 -10.03
C PRO A 20 7.77 -1.66 -9.63
N VAL A 21 6.76 -1.13 -10.31
CA VAL A 21 5.36 -1.45 -10.05
C VAL A 21 5.00 -2.90 -10.41
N PHE A 22 5.81 -3.57 -11.26
CA PHE A 22 5.61 -4.96 -11.64
C PHE A 22 6.24 -5.92 -10.61
N ALA A 23 5.92 -5.72 -9.34
CA ALA A 23 6.34 -6.54 -8.22
C ALA A 23 5.13 -6.96 -7.39
N ASN A 24 5.21 -8.08 -6.70
CA ASN A 24 4.13 -8.53 -5.80
C ASN A 24 3.98 -7.60 -4.58
N ILE A 25 5.10 -7.07 -4.07
CA ILE A 25 5.13 -6.13 -2.96
C ILE A 25 5.94 -4.91 -3.40
N MET A 26 5.34 -3.74 -3.34
CA MET A 26 5.96 -2.47 -3.67
C MET A 26 6.02 -1.56 -2.44
N LEU A 27 7.18 -1.00 -2.16
CA LEU A 27 7.36 0.06 -1.18
C LEU A 27 7.37 1.42 -1.90
N ALA A 28 6.36 2.24 -1.63
CA ALA A 28 6.27 3.63 -2.06
C ALA A 28 6.74 4.54 -0.92
N ASP A 29 8.04 4.71 -0.81
CA ASP A 29 8.63 5.50 0.27
C ASP A 29 8.39 6.99 0.04
N GLU A 30 7.99 7.71 1.11
CA GLU A 30 7.67 9.13 1.09
C GLU A 30 6.69 9.53 -0.04
N ILE A 31 5.57 8.81 -0.17
CA ILE A 31 4.58 9.04 -1.24
C ILE A 31 4.06 10.49 -1.28
N ASN A 32 4.07 11.19 -0.14
CA ASN A 32 3.71 12.60 -0.06
C ASN A 32 4.69 13.55 -0.78
N ARG A 33 5.87 13.09 -1.17
CA ARG A 33 6.82 13.85 -2.01
C ARG A 33 6.59 13.62 -3.51
N ALA A 34 5.85 12.60 -3.86
CA ALA A 34 5.47 12.35 -5.25
C ALA A 34 4.44 13.36 -5.73
N SER A 35 4.49 13.72 -7.02
CA SER A 35 3.47 14.60 -7.62
C SER A 35 2.07 13.99 -7.50
N PRO A 36 1.00 14.82 -7.46
CA PRO A 36 -0.38 14.33 -7.42
C PRO A 36 -0.71 13.38 -8.58
N LYS A 37 -0.12 13.60 -9.74
CA LYS A 37 -0.27 12.71 -10.89
C LYS A 37 0.33 11.32 -10.63
N THR A 38 1.51 11.27 -10.02
CA THR A 38 2.18 10.01 -9.66
C THR A 38 1.39 9.27 -8.57
N GLN A 39 0.92 10.00 -7.55
CA GLN A 39 0.07 9.43 -6.50
C GLN A 39 -1.19 8.82 -7.09
N SER A 40 -1.91 9.56 -7.96
CA SER A 40 -3.13 9.07 -8.61
C SER A 40 -2.87 7.83 -9.46
N ALA A 41 -1.78 7.79 -10.22
CA ALA A 41 -1.41 6.63 -11.04
C ALA A 41 -1.13 5.38 -10.18
N LEU A 42 -0.45 5.54 -9.04
CA LEU A 42 -0.21 4.42 -8.12
C LEU A 42 -1.51 3.92 -7.50
N LEU A 43 -2.37 4.83 -7.06
CA LEU A 43 -3.67 4.48 -6.46
C LEU A 43 -4.61 3.80 -7.47
N GLU A 44 -4.57 4.20 -8.74
CA GLU A 44 -5.27 3.52 -9.82
C GLU A 44 -4.72 2.10 -10.02
N ALA A 45 -3.40 1.95 -10.08
CA ALA A 45 -2.76 0.64 -10.20
C ALA A 45 -3.12 -0.31 -9.04
N MET A 46 -3.25 0.22 -7.81
CA MET A 46 -3.69 -0.55 -6.63
C MET A 46 -5.11 -1.08 -6.78
N GLN A 47 -6.02 -0.27 -7.35
CA GLN A 47 -7.42 -0.65 -7.53
C GLN A 47 -7.63 -1.56 -8.72
N GLU A 48 -7.08 -1.18 -9.87
CA GLU A 48 -7.33 -1.85 -11.15
C GLU A 48 -6.44 -3.08 -11.36
N ARG A 49 -5.38 -3.24 -10.57
CA ARG A 49 -4.39 -4.32 -10.71
C ARG A 49 -3.75 -4.39 -12.09
N ARG A 50 -3.67 -3.23 -12.76
CA ARG A 50 -3.11 -3.06 -14.09
C ARG A 50 -2.60 -1.63 -14.28
N VAL A 51 -1.72 -1.44 -15.24
CA VAL A 51 -1.25 -0.13 -15.69
C VAL A 51 -1.39 -0.02 -17.19
N THR A 52 -1.70 1.17 -17.70
CA THR A 52 -1.78 1.42 -19.14
C THR A 52 -0.61 2.33 -19.54
N VAL A 53 0.22 1.83 -20.45
CA VAL A 53 1.38 2.54 -20.99
C VAL A 53 1.28 2.57 -22.51
N MET A 54 1.34 3.75 -23.10
CA MET A 54 1.28 3.95 -24.56
C MET A 54 0.05 3.32 -25.24
N GLY A 55 -1.08 3.23 -24.53
CA GLY A 55 -2.32 2.62 -25.03
C GLY A 55 -2.41 1.10 -24.84
N GLU A 56 -1.37 0.46 -24.34
CA GLU A 56 -1.37 -0.97 -24.00
C GLU A 56 -1.56 -1.16 -22.50
N THR A 57 -2.41 -2.10 -22.13
CA THR A 57 -2.72 -2.42 -20.73
C THR A 57 -1.95 -3.66 -20.29
N HIS A 58 -1.18 -3.51 -19.21
CA HIS A 58 -0.34 -4.54 -18.61
C HIS A 58 -0.91 -4.90 -17.24
N ALA A 59 -1.18 -6.18 -17.01
CA ALA A 59 -1.62 -6.68 -15.70
C ALA A 59 -0.47 -6.68 -14.71
N LEU A 60 -0.76 -6.33 -13.45
CA LEU A 60 0.21 -6.43 -12.37
C LEU A 60 0.25 -7.86 -11.80
N PRO A 61 1.37 -8.28 -11.21
CA PRO A 61 1.48 -9.58 -10.55
C PRO A 61 0.43 -9.78 -9.46
N SER A 62 -0.02 -11.00 -9.25
CA SER A 62 -0.94 -11.34 -8.17
C SER A 62 -0.25 -12.29 -7.17
N PRO A 63 -0.32 -12.01 -5.86
CA PRO A 63 -0.93 -10.83 -5.22
C PRO A 63 -0.10 -9.56 -5.47
N PHE A 64 -0.77 -8.41 -5.52
CA PHE A 64 -0.12 -7.09 -5.57
C PHE A 64 -0.46 -6.32 -4.31
N PHE A 65 0.57 -5.87 -3.59
CA PHE A 65 0.43 -5.15 -2.34
C PHE A 65 1.37 -3.94 -2.30
N VAL A 66 0.86 -2.80 -1.85
CA VAL A 66 1.64 -1.57 -1.72
C VAL A 66 1.75 -1.17 -0.25
N LEU A 67 2.99 -0.97 0.19
CA LEU A 67 3.34 -0.30 1.43
C LEU A 67 3.71 1.13 1.06
N ALA A 68 3.04 2.12 1.65
CA ALA A 68 3.40 3.52 1.44
C ALA A 68 3.80 4.16 2.76
N THR A 69 4.86 4.97 2.75
CA THR A 69 5.25 5.78 3.90
C THR A 69 4.95 7.25 3.65
N GLN A 70 4.69 7.98 4.72
CA GLN A 70 4.59 9.44 4.71
C GLN A 70 5.46 9.99 5.83
N ASN A 71 6.22 11.03 5.55
CA ASN A 71 6.95 11.77 6.55
C ASN A 71 6.19 13.09 6.83
N PRO A 72 5.49 13.21 7.98
CA PRO A 72 4.71 14.41 8.30
C PRO A 72 5.55 15.63 8.71
N ILE A 73 6.83 15.44 8.97
CA ILE A 73 7.71 16.51 9.51
C ILE A 73 8.10 17.50 8.41
N GLU A 74 8.23 17.05 7.18
CA GLU A 74 8.58 17.89 6.04
C GLU A 74 7.31 18.40 5.35
N LEU A 75 6.97 19.67 5.58
CA LEU A 75 5.81 20.32 4.95
C LEU A 75 6.15 20.96 3.60
N GLU A 76 7.41 21.34 3.39
CA GLU A 76 7.85 22.04 2.19
C GLU A 76 8.09 21.05 1.04
N GLY A 77 7.46 21.30 -0.11
CA GLY A 77 7.59 20.43 -1.29
C GLY A 77 6.82 19.11 -1.20
N THR A 78 5.84 18.98 -0.29
CA THR A 78 5.01 17.78 -0.16
C THR A 78 3.58 17.99 -0.65
N PHE A 79 2.96 16.91 -1.10
CA PHE A 79 1.56 16.83 -1.51
C PHE A 79 0.85 15.81 -0.64
N PRO A 80 0.19 16.22 0.46
CA PRO A 80 -0.50 15.28 1.33
C PRO A 80 -1.61 14.56 0.56
N LEU A 81 -1.76 13.26 0.83
CA LEU A 81 -2.86 12.47 0.27
C LEU A 81 -4.18 12.91 0.92
N PRO A 82 -5.20 13.28 0.14
CA PRO A 82 -6.54 13.52 0.66
C PRO A 82 -7.11 12.28 1.36
N GLU A 83 -8.01 12.46 2.32
CA GLU A 83 -8.63 11.35 3.07
C GLU A 83 -9.27 10.31 2.16
N ALA A 84 -10.01 10.72 1.14
CA ALA A 84 -10.61 9.83 0.13
C ALA A 84 -9.58 8.96 -0.62
N GLN A 85 -8.32 9.35 -0.65
CA GLN A 85 -7.23 8.56 -1.22
C GLN A 85 -6.59 7.63 -0.18
N LEU A 86 -6.59 8.03 1.10
CA LEU A 86 -6.14 7.18 2.20
C LEU A 86 -7.06 5.97 2.41
N ASP A 87 -8.35 6.09 2.14
CA ASP A 87 -9.33 4.99 2.20
C ASP A 87 -9.02 3.81 1.26
N ARG A 88 -8.13 4.01 0.30
CA ARG A 88 -7.66 2.92 -0.58
C ARG A 88 -6.63 2.02 0.07
N PHE A 89 -6.08 2.42 1.21
CA PHE A 89 -5.19 1.61 2.03
C PHE A 89 -5.99 0.88 3.11
N LEU A 90 -5.71 -0.40 3.28
CA LEU A 90 -6.39 -1.23 4.27
C LEU A 90 -6.13 -0.79 5.71
N PHE A 91 -4.90 -0.31 5.97
CA PHE A 91 -4.48 0.16 7.29
C PHE A 91 -3.69 1.45 7.17
N LYS A 92 -3.90 2.36 8.14
CA LYS A 92 -3.03 3.49 8.44
C LYS A 92 -2.37 3.25 9.79
N ILE A 93 -1.04 3.15 9.80
CA ILE A 93 -0.25 2.88 10.99
C ILE A 93 0.55 4.12 11.36
N ASN A 94 0.35 4.63 12.57
CA ASN A 94 1.17 5.71 13.09
C ASN A 94 2.40 5.11 13.77
N VAL A 95 3.59 5.46 13.26
CA VAL A 95 4.86 5.06 13.86
C VAL A 95 5.23 6.07 14.92
N ASN A 96 5.05 5.69 16.19
CA ASN A 96 5.36 6.51 17.33
C ASN A 96 6.85 6.44 17.71
N ARG A 97 7.27 7.36 18.59
CA ARG A 97 8.62 7.35 19.16
C ARG A 97 8.91 6.01 19.84
N THR A 98 10.07 5.44 19.53
CA THR A 98 10.52 4.21 20.17
C THR A 98 10.89 4.48 21.63
N PRO A 99 10.37 3.69 22.61
CA PRO A 99 10.74 3.82 24.01
C PRO A 99 12.25 3.63 24.23
N ALA A 100 12.78 4.29 25.29
CA ALA A 100 14.21 4.32 25.55
C ALA A 100 14.83 2.94 25.83
N ASP A 101 14.10 2.04 26.48
CA ASP A 101 14.51 0.67 26.73
C ASP A 101 14.64 -0.16 25.43
N VAL A 102 13.74 0.06 24.49
CA VAL A 102 13.81 -0.58 23.15
C VAL A 102 14.99 -0.03 22.35
N LEU A 103 15.23 1.29 22.41
CA LEU A 103 16.40 1.90 21.78
C LEU A 103 17.71 1.34 22.36
N ALA A 104 17.80 1.20 23.69
CA ALA A 104 18.95 0.58 24.34
C ALA A 104 19.17 -0.86 23.86
N ARG A 105 18.13 -1.66 23.74
CA ARG A 105 18.21 -3.04 23.21
C ARG A 105 18.69 -3.07 21.76
N ILE A 106 18.23 -2.14 20.91
CA ILE A 106 18.68 -2.02 19.52
C ILE A 106 20.19 -1.75 19.48
N VAL A 107 20.66 -0.79 20.28
CA VAL A 107 22.09 -0.42 20.35
C VAL A 107 22.95 -1.60 20.82
N LEU A 108 22.49 -2.34 21.83
CA LEU A 108 23.23 -3.48 22.39
C LEU A 108 23.25 -4.71 21.49
N ASN A 109 22.19 -4.95 20.73
CA ASN A 109 22.01 -6.19 19.96
C ASN A 109 22.31 -6.05 18.46
N ARG A 110 22.54 -4.83 17.96
CA ARG A 110 22.82 -4.59 16.56
C ARG A 110 24.32 -4.74 16.28
N GLU A 111 24.69 -5.83 15.64
CA GLU A 111 26.00 -5.95 15.02
C GLU A 111 26.02 -5.11 13.74
N MET A 112 26.97 -4.18 13.63
CA MET A 112 27.09 -3.32 12.43
C MET A 112 27.48 -4.17 11.22
N GLY A 113 26.70 -4.07 10.15
CA GLY A 113 26.98 -4.75 8.88
C GLY A 113 26.48 -6.19 8.77
N VAL A 114 25.80 -6.71 9.80
CA VAL A 114 25.14 -8.01 9.76
C VAL A 114 23.65 -7.82 9.58
N GLU A 115 23.11 -8.19 8.43
CA GLU A 115 21.67 -8.30 8.23
C GLU A 115 21.20 -9.70 8.66
N PRO A 116 20.09 -9.80 9.42
CA PRO A 116 19.56 -11.09 9.82
C PRO A 116 19.08 -11.87 8.59
N GLU A 117 19.47 -13.13 8.49
CA GLU A 117 18.91 -14.03 7.48
C GLU A 117 17.44 -14.31 7.77
N ILE A 118 16.58 -13.96 6.82
CA ILE A 118 15.14 -14.22 6.90
C ILE A 118 14.82 -15.36 5.94
N SER A 119 14.35 -16.48 6.47
CA SER A 119 13.86 -17.59 5.67
C SER A 119 12.42 -17.33 5.22
N PRO A 120 12.05 -17.62 3.95
CA PRO A 120 10.68 -17.51 3.50
C PRO A 120 9.77 -18.47 4.28
N VAL A 121 8.61 -17.98 4.73
CA VAL A 121 7.62 -18.77 5.49
C VAL A 121 6.52 -19.29 4.57
N LEU A 122 6.21 -18.54 3.50
CA LEU A 122 5.19 -18.88 2.50
C LEU A 122 5.74 -18.56 1.11
N ASN A 123 5.33 -19.34 0.13
CA ASN A 123 5.51 -18.99 -1.28
C ASN A 123 4.28 -18.27 -1.83
N ALA A 124 4.37 -17.75 -3.05
CA ALA A 124 3.29 -16.96 -3.67
C ALA A 124 1.99 -17.77 -3.87
N GLN A 125 2.09 -19.06 -4.16
CA GLN A 125 0.94 -19.93 -4.35
C GLN A 125 0.22 -20.17 -3.02
N GLU A 126 0.94 -20.51 -1.95
CA GLU A 126 0.39 -20.71 -0.61
C GLU A 126 -0.33 -19.43 -0.11
N LEU A 127 0.26 -18.27 -0.39
CA LEU A 127 -0.37 -16.99 -0.04
C LEU A 127 -1.68 -16.78 -0.82
N GLN A 128 -1.73 -17.10 -2.11
CA GLN A 128 -2.94 -17.01 -2.91
C GLN A 128 -4.03 -17.96 -2.41
N GLU A 129 -3.68 -19.18 -2.03
CA GLU A 129 -4.60 -20.17 -1.45
C GLU A 129 -5.19 -19.65 -0.14
N LEU A 130 -4.37 -19.09 0.76
CA LEU A 130 -4.84 -18.47 2.01
C LEU A 130 -5.77 -17.28 1.75
N MET A 131 -5.45 -16.42 0.77
CA MET A 131 -6.31 -15.31 0.38
C MET A 131 -7.65 -15.80 -0.16
N GLN A 132 -7.67 -16.88 -0.93
CA GLN A 132 -8.90 -17.48 -1.44
C GLN A 132 -9.73 -18.11 -0.32
N MET A 133 -9.11 -18.79 0.63
CA MET A 133 -9.78 -19.31 1.83
C MET A 133 -10.45 -18.18 2.62
N ALA A 134 -9.75 -17.07 2.85
CA ALA A 134 -10.31 -15.91 3.56
C ALA A 134 -11.53 -15.31 2.84
N ARG A 135 -11.55 -15.29 1.51
CA ARG A 135 -12.70 -14.81 0.72
C ARG A 135 -13.91 -15.74 0.78
N ASN A 136 -13.69 -17.02 1.04
CA ASN A 136 -14.74 -18.03 1.11
C ASN A 136 -15.35 -18.19 2.51
N VAL A 137 -14.91 -17.39 3.48
CA VAL A 137 -15.53 -17.38 4.83
C VAL A 137 -16.98 -16.92 4.73
N ALA A 138 -17.91 -17.80 5.09
CA ALA A 138 -19.33 -17.47 5.12
C ALA A 138 -19.62 -16.52 6.28
N ILE A 139 -20.37 -15.46 6.01
CA ILE A 139 -20.86 -14.52 7.03
C ILE A 139 -22.33 -14.84 7.27
N PRO A 140 -22.71 -15.35 8.45
CA PRO A 140 -24.12 -15.55 8.81
C PRO A 140 -24.89 -14.22 8.82
N GLU A 141 -26.19 -14.26 8.48
CA GLU A 141 -27.06 -13.08 8.39
C GLU A 141 -27.05 -12.23 9.67
N VAL A 142 -27.05 -12.87 10.83
CA VAL A 142 -27.01 -12.19 12.14
C VAL A 142 -25.71 -11.38 12.33
N VAL A 143 -24.58 -11.87 11.78
CA VAL A 143 -23.30 -11.16 11.82
C VAL A 143 -23.30 -10.01 10.83
N ALA A 144 -23.87 -10.21 9.63
CA ALA A 144 -23.99 -9.15 8.63
C ALA A 144 -24.87 -7.99 9.15
N ASP A 145 -26.00 -8.28 9.81
CA ASP A 145 -26.85 -7.28 10.47
C ASP A 145 -26.10 -6.54 11.58
N TYR A 146 -25.33 -7.27 12.41
CA TYR A 146 -24.52 -6.65 13.45
C TYR A 146 -23.46 -5.69 12.87
N ILE A 147 -22.77 -6.11 11.80
CA ILE A 147 -21.80 -5.26 11.11
C ILE A 147 -22.48 -4.00 10.56
N GLY A 148 -23.66 -4.14 9.92
CA GLY A 148 -24.41 -3.00 9.39
C GLY A 148 -24.78 -1.99 10.48
N ARG A 149 -25.27 -2.46 11.62
CA ARG A 149 -25.59 -1.59 12.78
C ARG A 149 -24.35 -0.92 13.36
N LEU A 150 -23.23 -1.64 13.43
CA LEU A 150 -21.97 -1.09 13.91
C LEU A 150 -21.47 0.04 13.01
N VAL A 151 -21.48 -0.17 11.69
CA VAL A 151 -21.08 0.84 10.70
C VAL A 151 -21.99 2.07 10.79
N ASN A 152 -23.30 1.90 10.83
CA ASN A 152 -24.24 3.01 10.98
C ASN A 152 -24.01 3.80 12.29
N ALA A 153 -23.69 3.11 13.38
CA ALA A 153 -23.40 3.76 14.65
C ALA A 153 -22.13 4.65 14.65
N THR A 154 -21.23 4.46 13.68
CA THR A 154 -20.04 5.30 13.52
C THR A 154 -20.29 6.55 12.67
N HIS A 155 -21.45 6.67 12.00
CA HIS A 155 -21.78 7.87 11.22
C HIS A 155 -22.12 9.06 12.12
N PRO A 156 -21.56 10.26 11.86
CA PRO A 156 -21.85 11.45 12.63
C PRO A 156 -23.36 11.78 12.64
N GLY A 157 -23.95 11.93 13.84
CA GLY A 157 -25.33 12.35 14.02
C GLY A 157 -26.37 11.23 14.09
N GLU A 158 -26.01 9.96 13.88
CA GLU A 158 -26.96 8.84 13.97
C GLU A 158 -26.95 8.08 15.30
N SER A 159 -25.99 8.32 16.18
CA SER A 159 -25.96 7.76 17.52
C SER A 159 -25.24 8.66 18.53
N GLU A 160 -25.56 8.53 19.82
CA GLU A 160 -24.85 9.22 20.91
C GLU A 160 -23.35 8.83 20.96
N ALA A 161 -23.01 7.61 20.48
CA ALA A 161 -21.63 7.13 20.40
C ALA A 161 -20.81 7.78 19.29
N SER A 162 -21.44 8.39 18.28
CA SER A 162 -20.74 9.05 17.15
C SER A 162 -20.06 10.37 17.56
N GLY A 163 -20.45 10.95 18.70
CA GLY A 163 -19.82 12.17 19.23
C GLY A 163 -18.49 11.95 19.93
N GLU A 164 -18.13 10.70 20.27
CA GLU A 164 -16.88 10.36 20.97
C GLU A 164 -15.75 9.87 20.06
N ILE A 165 -16.05 9.62 18.77
CA ILE A 165 -15.11 9.02 17.80
C ILE A 165 -14.53 10.08 16.83
N GLY A 166 -14.94 11.33 16.94
CA GLY A 166 -14.51 12.44 16.11
C GLY A 166 -13.20 13.11 16.53
#